data_b3b1976ce381f88f602a02b5a9ef9f39
#
_entry.id   b3b1976ce381f88f602a02b5a9ef9f39
#
_cell.length_a   1.000
_cell.length_b   1.000
_cell.length_c   1.000
_cell.angle_alpha   90.00
_cell.angle_beta   90.00
_cell.angle_gamma   90.00
#
_symmetry.space_group_name_H-M   'P 1'
#
loop_
_entity.id
_entity.type
_entity.pdbx_description
1 polymer ?
#
loop_
_entity_poly.entity_id
_entity_poly.type
_entity_poly.pdbx_seq_one_letter_code
_entity_poly.pdbx_strand_id
1 'polypeptide(L)' 'MTKRRTQSQWQSLVDQQQQSGQSVSKFCSEHVISSASFYKWRTRLLNREQNPY' A
#
# COMPACT_ATOMS: atom_id res chain seq x y z
N MET A 1 21.88 3.25 0.48
CA MET A 1 20.91 3.16 -0.47
C MET A 1 19.55 2.95 0.08
N THR A 2 18.69 3.85 -0.12
CA THR A 2 17.35 3.75 0.44
C THR A 2 16.43 3.02 -0.50
N LYS A 3 15.54 2.30 0.10
CA LYS A 3 14.53 1.59 -0.67
C LYS A 3 13.21 2.25 -0.53
N ARG A 4 13.21 3.54 -0.46
CA ARG A 4 11.97 4.25 -0.30
C ARG A 4 11.16 4.20 -1.57
N ARG A 5 9.94 3.79 -1.45
CA ARG A 5 9.04 3.80 -2.58
C ARG A 5 8.35 5.14 -2.67
N THR A 6 8.12 5.59 -3.87
CA THR A 6 7.41 6.83 -4.07
C THR A 6 5.92 6.60 -3.88
N GLN A 7 5.19 7.71 -3.81
CA GLN A 7 3.74 7.61 -3.67
C GLN A 7 3.13 6.84 -4.84
N SER A 8 3.64 7.07 -6.02
CA SER A 8 3.16 6.35 -7.20
C SER A 8 3.34 4.85 -7.05
N GLN A 9 4.48 4.45 -6.54
CA GLN A 9 4.74 3.04 -6.35
C GLN A 9 3.81 2.46 -5.31
N TRP A 10 3.57 3.18 -4.25
CA TRP A 10 2.66 2.70 -3.22
C TRP A 10 1.24 2.59 -3.75
N GLN A 11 0.84 3.54 -4.59
CA GLN A 11 -0.47 3.50 -5.21
C GLN A 11 -0.61 2.23 -6.05
N SER A 12 0.42 1.92 -6.81
CA SER A 12 0.43 0.75 -7.64
C SER A 12 0.32 -0.53 -6.81
N LEU A 13 1.07 -0.57 -5.72
CA LEU A 13 1.06 -1.74 -4.84
C LEU A 13 -0.30 -1.93 -4.19
N VAL A 14 -0.89 -0.85 -3.71
CA VAL A 14 -2.20 -0.93 -3.09
C VAL A 14 -3.22 -1.42 -4.12
N ASP A 15 -3.12 -0.92 -5.32
CA ASP A 15 -4.00 -1.31 -6.39
C ASP A 15 -3.87 -2.80 -6.69
N GLN A 16 -2.65 -3.27 -6.80
CA GLN A 16 -2.39 -4.67 -7.09
C GLN A 16 -2.95 -5.57 -5.99
N GLN A 17 -2.78 -5.16 -4.76
CA GLN A 17 -3.29 -5.94 -3.65
C GLN A 17 -4.81 -6.07 -3.72
N GLN A 18 -5.48 -4.99 -4.03
CA GLN A 18 -6.93 -5.02 -4.10
C GLN A 18 -7.43 -5.86 -5.26
N GLN A 19 -6.73 -5.80 -6.38
CA GLN A 19 -7.14 -6.56 -7.53
C GLN A 19 -6.83 -8.04 -7.39
N SER A 20 -5.76 -8.36 -6.68
CA SER A 20 -5.36 -9.75 -6.54
C SER A 20 -6.23 -10.50 -5.56
N GLY A 21 -6.88 -9.80 -4.65
CA GLY A 21 -7.71 -10.44 -3.66
C GLY A 21 -6.92 -11.11 -2.54
N GLN A 22 -5.63 -10.92 -2.51
CA GLN A 22 -4.81 -11.50 -1.45
C GLN A 22 -4.94 -10.68 -0.19
N SER A 23 -4.68 -11.35 0.95
CA SER A 23 -4.65 -10.62 2.20
C SER A 23 -3.43 -9.71 2.23
N VAL A 24 -3.50 -8.68 3.04
CA VAL A 24 -2.39 -7.74 3.16
C VAL A 24 -1.15 -8.47 3.64
N SER A 25 -1.32 -9.36 4.58
CA SER A 25 -0.21 -10.10 5.13
C SER A 25 0.54 -10.89 4.06
N LYS A 26 -0.22 -11.60 3.25
CA LYS A 26 0.37 -12.41 2.20
C LYS A 26 1.01 -11.53 1.13
N PHE A 27 0.32 -10.49 0.73
CA PHE A 27 0.83 -9.58 -0.29
C PHE A 27 2.14 -8.95 0.17
N CYS A 28 2.18 -8.48 1.40
CA CYS A 28 3.38 -7.85 1.93
C CYS A 28 4.52 -8.82 2.02
N SER A 29 4.23 -10.06 2.38
CA SER A 29 5.26 -11.06 2.46
C SER A 29 5.88 -11.34 1.10
N GLU A 30 5.07 -11.42 0.09
CA GLU A 30 5.57 -11.72 -1.26
C GLU A 30 6.37 -10.56 -1.83
N HIS A 31 6.01 -9.35 -1.46
CA HIS A 31 6.69 -8.17 -1.98
C HIS A 31 7.75 -7.62 -1.03
N VAL A 32 7.98 -8.32 0.07
CA VAL A 32 8.95 -7.90 1.08
C VAL A 32 8.66 -6.48 1.53
N ILE A 33 7.43 -6.27 1.97
CA ILE A 33 6.98 -4.98 2.43
C ILE A 33 6.52 -5.12 3.86
N SER A 34 6.80 -4.11 4.68
CA SER A 34 6.29 -4.08 6.04
C SER A 34 4.79 -3.88 6.01
N SER A 35 4.05 -4.72 6.69
CA SER A 35 2.60 -4.56 6.71
C SER A 35 2.19 -3.25 7.36
N ALA A 36 2.94 -2.81 8.35
CA ALA A 36 2.65 -1.53 8.98
C ALA A 36 2.73 -0.39 7.97
N SER A 37 3.78 -0.39 7.17
CA SER A 37 3.93 0.64 6.14
C SER A 37 2.83 0.52 5.10
N PHE A 38 2.52 -0.70 4.72
CA PHE A 38 1.50 -0.91 3.71
C PHE A 38 0.14 -0.40 4.19
N TYR A 39 -0.23 -0.72 5.42
CA TYR A 39 -1.50 -0.24 5.97
C TYR A 39 -1.53 1.27 6.04
N LYS A 40 -0.42 1.86 6.43
CA LYS A 40 -0.33 3.30 6.53
C LYS A 40 -0.58 3.95 5.17
N TRP A 41 0.10 3.45 4.15
CA TRP A 41 -0.07 4.01 2.82
C TRP A 41 -1.42 3.69 2.23
N ARG A 42 -1.90 2.49 2.48
CA ARG A 42 -3.20 2.11 1.98
C ARG A 42 -4.29 3.03 2.53
N THR A 43 -4.27 3.23 3.82
CA THR A 43 -5.24 4.11 4.46
C THR A 43 -5.12 5.52 3.92
N ARG A 44 -3.90 5.98 3.80
CA ARG A 44 -3.67 7.34 3.33
C ARG A 44 -4.19 7.54 1.92
N LEU A 45 -3.91 6.60 1.05
CA LEU A 45 -4.31 6.72 -0.34
C LEU A 45 -5.80 6.56 -0.53
N LEU A 46 -6.40 5.65 0.20
CA LEU A 46 -7.82 5.42 0.06
C LEU A 46 -8.67 6.49 0.73
N ASN A 47 -8.14 7.10 1.76
CA ASN A 47 -8.92 8.10 2.49
C ASN A 47 -8.73 9.51 2.00
N ARG A 48 -7.82 9.71 1.08
CA ARG A 48 -7.51 11.06 0.67
C ARG A 48 -8.73 11.76 0.07
N GLU A 49 -9.59 11.01 -0.58
CA GLU A 49 -10.78 11.59 -1.18
C GLU A 49 -11.90 11.71 -0.20
N GLN A 50 -11.88 10.89 0.82
CA GLN A 50 -12.93 10.93 1.82
C GLN A 50 -12.64 11.94 2.91
N ASN A 51 -11.44 12.39 2.98
CA ASN A 51 -11.06 13.35 3.96
C ASN A 51 -11.35 14.74 3.43
N PRO A 52 -12.42 15.36 3.87
CA PRO A 52 -12.86 16.62 3.31
C PRO A 52 -11.95 17.76 3.64
N TYR A 53 -11.02 17.58 4.48
CA TYR A 53 -10.27 18.68 4.77
C TYR A 53 -8.81 18.50 4.69
#